data_aaf372df9f32033406a0bb02ab7d681c
#
_entry.id   aaf372df9f32033406a0bb02ab7d681c
#
_cell.length_a   1.000
_cell.length_b   1.000
_cell.length_c   1.000
_cell.angle_alpha   90.00
_cell.angle_beta   90.00
_cell.angle_gamma   90.00
#
_symmetry.space_group_name_H-M   'P 1'
#
loop_
_entity.id
_entity.type
_entity.pdbx_description
1 polymer ?
#
loop_
_entity_poly.entity_id
_entity_poly.type
_entity_poly.pdbx_seq_one_letter_code
_entity_poly.pdbx_strand_id
1 'polypeptide(L)' 'MNLENAPKKSILKIVSISQEKLSEDAMRFGIECGECVQIINKLPGGPIVIQKNQQQIAIGGELAKAIEVKLIS' A
#
# COMPACT_ATOMS: atom_id res chain seq x y z
N MET A 1 7.51 7.79 4.40
CA MET A 1 6.39 8.13 3.48
C MET A 1 5.36 7.02 3.58
N ASN A 2 4.10 7.38 3.56
CA ASN A 2 3.07 6.35 3.59
C ASN A 2 2.55 6.09 2.17
N LEU A 3 1.70 5.06 2.04
CA LEU A 3 1.21 4.65 0.73
C LEU A 3 0.38 5.74 0.06
N GLU A 4 -0.33 6.55 0.84
CA GLU A 4 -1.18 7.61 0.30
C GLU A 4 -0.38 8.69 -0.41
N ASN A 5 0.79 9.05 0.08
CA ASN A 5 1.58 10.11 -0.52
C ASN A 5 2.75 9.61 -1.38
N ALA A 6 2.79 8.33 -1.67
CA ALA A 6 3.79 7.79 -2.58
C ALA A 6 3.44 8.14 -4.04
N PRO A 7 4.45 8.32 -4.90
CA PRO A 7 4.19 8.68 -6.30
C PRO A 7 3.50 7.57 -7.08
N LYS A 8 2.67 7.97 -8.03
CA LYS A 8 2.03 7.04 -8.97
C LYS A 8 3.09 6.29 -9.78
N LYS A 9 2.84 5.02 -10.06
CA LYS A 9 3.73 4.14 -10.81
C LYS A 9 5.04 3.78 -10.11
N SER A 10 5.25 4.24 -8.89
CA SER A 10 6.45 3.87 -8.15
C SER A 10 6.39 2.44 -7.64
N ILE A 11 7.57 1.86 -7.45
CA ILE A 11 7.71 0.56 -6.81
C ILE A 11 8.17 0.81 -5.38
N LEU A 12 7.45 0.22 -4.43
CA LEU A 12 7.61 0.51 -3.03
C LEU A 12 7.81 -0.77 -2.23
N LYS A 13 8.56 -0.66 -1.15
CA LYS A 13 8.67 -1.75 -0.19
C LYS A 13 7.88 -1.37 1.06
N ILE A 14 7.07 -2.29 1.55
CA ILE A 14 6.29 -2.07 2.77
C ILE A 14 7.21 -2.21 3.96
N VAL A 15 7.33 -1.14 4.75
CA VAL A 15 8.22 -1.09 5.91
C VAL A 15 7.48 -1.48 7.18
N SER A 16 6.31 -0.88 7.40
CA SER A 16 5.52 -1.16 8.59
C SER A 16 4.07 -0.76 8.35
N ILE A 17 3.19 -1.31 9.16
CA ILE A 17 1.77 -0.96 9.13
C ILE A 17 1.39 -0.60 10.56
N SER A 18 1.03 0.67 10.77
CA SER A 18 0.64 1.14 12.08
C SER A 18 -0.78 0.68 12.39
N GLN A 19 -1.11 0.59 13.68
CA GLN A 19 -2.39 0.13 14.20
C GLN A 19 -2.64 -1.35 13.91
N GLU A 20 -2.69 -2.12 14.98
CA GLU A 20 -2.81 -3.58 14.91
C GLU A 20 -4.01 -4.03 14.07
N LYS A 21 -5.16 -3.37 14.24
CA LYS A 21 -6.35 -3.75 13.49
C LYS A 21 -6.16 -3.57 11.99
N LEU A 22 -5.52 -2.48 11.56
CA LEU A 22 -5.27 -2.23 10.15
C LEU A 22 -4.22 -3.19 9.60
N SER A 23 -3.26 -3.57 10.44
CA SER A 23 -2.27 -4.58 10.05
C SER A 23 -2.94 -5.92 9.78
N GLU A 24 -3.90 -6.32 10.61
CA GLU A 24 -4.65 -7.55 10.41
C GLU A 24 -5.47 -7.49 9.12
N ASP A 25 -6.11 -6.37 8.85
CA ASP A 25 -6.88 -6.19 7.62
C ASP A 25 -5.98 -6.28 6.39
N ALA A 26 -4.80 -5.69 6.46
CA ALA A 26 -3.83 -5.76 5.37
C ALA A 26 -3.39 -7.20 5.10
N MET A 27 -3.19 -7.99 6.15
CA MET A 27 -2.81 -9.38 6.01
C MET A 27 -3.83 -10.20 5.24
N ARG A 28 -5.11 -9.88 5.38
CA ARG A 28 -6.17 -10.54 4.63
C ARG A 28 -6.02 -10.34 3.11
N PHE A 29 -5.41 -9.23 2.72
CA PHE A 29 -5.15 -8.94 1.30
C PHE A 29 -3.75 -9.40 0.89
N GLY A 30 -3.02 -10.05 1.78
CA GLY A 30 -1.67 -10.50 1.49
C GLY A 30 -0.63 -9.40 1.54
N ILE A 31 -0.92 -8.30 2.21
CA ILE A 31 0.00 -7.17 2.34
C ILE A 31 0.77 -7.31 3.64
N GLU A 32 2.08 -7.54 3.53
CA GLU A 32 2.93 -7.76 4.69
C GLU A 32 4.20 -6.92 4.60
N CYS A 33 4.80 -6.66 5.76
CA CYS A 33 6.09 -5.95 5.80
C CYS A 33 7.15 -6.71 5.03
N GLY A 34 7.97 -5.97 4.30
CA GLY A 34 9.02 -6.56 3.48
C GLY A 34 8.61 -6.83 2.05
N GLU A 35 7.32 -6.77 1.74
CA GLU A 35 6.86 -7.02 0.38
C GLU A 35 6.98 -5.79 -0.49
N CYS A 36 7.17 -6.01 -1.78
CA CYS A 36 7.23 -4.93 -2.77
C CYS A 36 5.92 -4.87 -3.54
N VAL A 37 5.42 -3.66 -3.73
CA VAL A 37 4.19 -3.40 -4.48
C VAL A 37 4.41 -2.24 -5.43
N GLN A 38 3.60 -2.16 -6.47
CA GLN A 38 3.63 -1.03 -7.39
C GLN A 38 2.31 -0.29 -7.35
N ILE A 39 2.37 1.05 -7.31
CA ILE A 39 1.15 1.84 -7.40
C ILE A 39 0.73 1.91 -8.86
N ILE A 40 -0.47 1.39 -9.15
CA ILE A 40 -1.02 1.39 -10.49
C ILE A 40 -1.85 2.64 -10.73
N ASN A 41 -2.65 3.03 -9.75
CA ASN A 41 -3.53 4.17 -9.89
C ASN A 41 -3.85 4.78 -8.53
N LYS A 42 -4.09 6.09 -8.53
CA LYS A 42 -4.50 6.82 -7.34
C LYS A 42 -5.67 7.70 -7.73
N LEU A 43 -6.85 7.36 -7.27
CA LEU A 43 -8.04 8.14 -7.56
C LEU A 43 -8.14 9.29 -6.56
N PRO A 44 -8.32 10.54 -7.01
CA PRO A 44 -8.48 11.68 -6.09
C PRO A 44 -9.62 11.42 -5.12
N GLY A 45 -9.31 11.44 -3.81
CA GLY A 45 -10.31 11.17 -2.78
C GLY A 45 -10.80 9.73 -2.74
N GLY A 46 -10.21 8.83 -3.53
CA GLY A 46 -10.62 7.45 -3.60
C GLY A 46 -9.51 6.49 -3.25
N PRO A 47 -9.70 5.20 -3.51
CA PRO A 47 -8.72 4.19 -3.15
C PRO A 47 -7.46 4.29 -3.99
N ILE A 48 -6.40 3.72 -3.44
CA ILE A 48 -5.13 3.55 -4.13
C ILE A 48 -5.06 2.12 -4.61
N VAL A 49 -4.87 1.94 -5.91
CA VAL A 49 -4.76 0.60 -6.49
C VAL A 49 -3.30 0.22 -6.59
N ILE A 50 -2.94 -0.86 -5.94
CA ILE A 50 -1.58 -1.40 -5.99
C ILE A 50 -1.58 -2.74 -6.69
N GLN A 51 -0.44 -3.09 -7.25
CA GLN A 51 -0.21 -4.41 -7.82
C GLN A 51 0.83 -5.15 -7.01
N LYS A 52 0.48 -6.35 -6.60
CA LYS A 52 1.37 -7.27 -5.92
C LYS A 52 1.36 -8.57 -6.70
N ASN A 53 2.49 -8.94 -7.29
CA ASN A 53 2.58 -10.08 -8.19
C ASN A 53 1.56 -9.92 -9.33
N GLN A 54 0.62 -10.83 -9.47
CA GLN A 54 -0.39 -10.76 -10.53
C GLN A 54 -1.75 -10.28 -10.01
N GLN A 55 -1.78 -9.71 -8.81
CA GLN A 55 -2.98 -9.30 -8.14
C GLN A 55 -3.06 -7.78 -8.02
N GLN A 56 -4.22 -7.22 -8.33
CA GLN A 56 -4.46 -5.80 -8.10
C GLN A 56 -5.37 -5.65 -6.89
N ILE A 57 -5.00 -4.75 -5.97
CA ILE A 57 -5.69 -4.56 -4.72
C ILE A 57 -5.99 -3.08 -4.54
N ALA A 58 -7.24 -2.76 -4.23
CA ALA A 58 -7.65 -1.38 -3.94
C ALA A 58 -7.55 -1.15 -2.43
N ILE A 59 -6.77 -0.16 -2.04
CA ILE A 59 -6.51 0.17 -0.63
C ILE A 59 -7.22 1.47 -0.31
N GLY A 60 -8.15 1.42 0.65
CA GLY A 60 -8.84 2.62 1.12
C GLY A 60 -7.90 3.58 1.84
N GLY A 61 -8.29 4.85 1.92
CA GLY A 61 -7.44 5.91 2.45
C GLY A 61 -6.98 5.69 3.89
N GLU A 62 -7.85 5.17 4.74
CA GLU A 62 -7.49 4.93 6.13
C GLU A 62 -6.36 3.92 6.24
N LEU A 63 -6.44 2.81 5.51
CA LEU A 63 -5.39 1.81 5.52
C LEU A 63 -4.14 2.35 4.82
N ALA A 64 -4.31 3.07 3.72
CA ALA A 64 -3.17 3.62 2.98
C ALA A 64 -2.32 4.55 3.84
N LYS A 65 -2.94 5.35 4.71
CA LYS A 65 -2.21 6.24 5.62
C LYS A 65 -1.42 5.46 6.66
N ALA A 66 -1.86 4.27 7.01
CA ALA A 66 -1.23 3.44 8.03
C ALA A 66 -0.08 2.60 7.48
N ILE A 67 0.05 2.49 6.17
CA ILE A 67 1.11 1.68 5.56
C ILE A 67 2.31 2.56 5.26
N GLU A 68 3.38 2.34 6.00
CA GLU A 68 4.65 3.04 5.78
C GLU A 68 5.44 2.32 4.70
N VAL A 69 5.93 3.06 3.72
CA VAL A 69 6.63 2.49 2.57
C VAL A 69 7.94 3.20 2.30
N LYS A 70 8.81 2.51 1.58
CA LYS A 70 10.09 3.04 1.13
C LYS A 70 10.13 2.94 -0.39
N LEU A 71 10.52 4.02 -1.04
CA LEU A 71 10.65 4.06 -2.50
C LEU A 71 11.82 3.18 -2.94
N ILE A 72 11.54 2.25 -3.84
CA ILE A 72 12.56 1.39 -4.43
C ILE A 72 12.93 1.90 -5.83
N SER A 73 11.91 2.23 -6.61
CA SER A 73 12.17 2.67 -7.97
C SER A 73 11.05 3.57 -8.51
#